data_2e5cf01501c9a0e0008beedc80d40626
#
_entry.id   2e5cf01501c9a0e0008beedc80d40626
#
_cell.length_a   1.000
_cell.length_b   1.000
_cell.length_c   1.000
_cell.angle_alpha   90.00
_cell.angle_beta   90.00
_cell.angle_gamma   90.00
#
_symmetry.space_group_name_H-M   'P 1'
#
loop_
_entity.id
_entity.type
_entity.pdbx_description
1 polymer ?
#
loop_
_entity_poly.entity_id
_entity_poly.type
_entity_poly.pdbx_seq_one_letter_code
_entity_poly.pdbx_strand_id
1 'polypeptide(L)'
;MKKLLLTTALVLAATPAFAKDYTIKEVTDDNAKKQNFFSPDKLTIQPGDTVTFENAQEAPHEVMFISQPKQVDEMIMSPMHEKKGDKFTYTFTVPGTYKFHCHPHEALGMEGTLIVGEPSKPGETKKMDHHKLAKKLEDGESATSASPAAGGSIAATGHVVSVDADKHVIKLKHDQIKALGWPTMTMNFTADSGVDLSSVKEGDAVSFTLKPQGKDDYTISGIKKN
;
A
#
# COMPACT_ATOMS: atom_id res chain seq x y z
N MET A 1 62.13 -23.83 -30.01
CA MET A 1 61.80 -23.48 -28.63
C MET A 1 60.39 -22.88 -28.63
N LYS A 2 59.34 -23.70 -28.32
CA LYS A 2 57.94 -23.27 -28.25
C LYS A 2 57.64 -22.82 -26.82
N LYS A 3 57.30 -21.52 -26.64
CA LYS A 3 56.87 -20.98 -25.33
C LYS A 3 55.41 -21.31 -25.12
N LEU A 4 55.12 -22.14 -24.13
CA LEU A 4 53.77 -22.47 -23.67
C LEU A 4 53.29 -21.34 -22.74
N LEU A 5 52.30 -20.56 -23.17
CA LEU A 5 51.66 -19.55 -22.35
C LEU A 5 50.53 -20.23 -21.53
N LEU A 6 50.75 -20.34 -20.23
CA LEU A 6 49.76 -20.83 -19.29
C LEU A 6 48.80 -19.67 -18.96
N THR A 7 47.57 -19.69 -19.46
CA THR A 7 46.52 -18.76 -19.07
C THR A 7 45.79 -19.29 -17.86
N THR A 8 46.05 -18.69 -16.70
CA THR A 8 45.33 -18.98 -15.48
C THR A 8 43.93 -18.31 -15.54
N ALA A 9 42.90 -19.11 -15.70
CA ALA A 9 41.52 -18.61 -15.62
C ALA A 9 41.18 -18.40 -14.12
N LEU A 10 40.96 -17.15 -13.73
CA LEU A 10 40.46 -16.78 -12.41
C LEU A 10 38.97 -17.07 -12.36
N VAL A 11 38.55 -18.17 -11.76
CA VAL A 11 37.14 -18.49 -11.50
C VAL A 11 36.68 -17.65 -10.31
N LEU A 12 35.94 -16.59 -10.56
CA LEU A 12 35.22 -15.86 -9.50
C LEU A 12 34.07 -16.75 -9.00
N ALA A 13 34.23 -17.34 -7.84
CA ALA A 13 33.16 -18.04 -7.13
C ALA A 13 32.17 -16.99 -6.62
N ALA A 14 31.01 -16.86 -7.28
CA ALA A 14 29.88 -16.10 -6.75
C ALA A 14 29.34 -16.86 -5.52
N THR A 15 29.52 -16.32 -4.31
CA THR A 15 28.88 -16.83 -3.11
C THR A 15 27.37 -16.59 -3.23
N PRO A 16 26.52 -17.59 -2.97
CA PRO A 16 25.07 -17.38 -2.95
C PRO A 16 24.75 -16.36 -1.83
N ALA A 17 24.21 -15.22 -2.19
CA ALA A 17 23.66 -14.29 -1.23
C ALA A 17 22.35 -14.89 -0.72
N PHE A 18 22.29 -15.27 0.56
CA PHE A 18 21.05 -15.67 1.20
C PHE A 18 20.21 -14.41 1.45
N ALA A 19 18.94 -14.45 1.03
CA ALA A 19 17.95 -13.44 1.37
C ALA A 19 17.82 -13.33 2.89
N LYS A 20 17.74 -12.10 3.40
CA LYS A 20 17.60 -11.81 4.83
C LYS A 20 16.21 -11.22 5.09
N ASP A 21 15.74 -11.47 6.30
CA ASP A 21 14.49 -10.90 6.80
C ASP A 21 14.79 -9.74 7.77
N TYR A 22 14.08 -8.64 7.58
CA TYR A 22 14.16 -7.45 8.42
C TYR A 22 12.78 -7.09 8.93
N THR A 23 12.72 -6.39 10.06
CA THR A 23 11.47 -5.87 10.61
C THR A 23 11.58 -4.37 10.83
N ILE A 24 10.58 -3.65 10.35
CA ILE A 24 10.33 -2.24 10.66
C ILE A 24 9.06 -2.19 11.50
N LYS A 25 9.14 -1.62 12.70
CA LYS A 25 7.97 -1.46 13.57
C LYS A 25 7.25 -0.16 13.28
N GLU A 26 5.94 -0.21 13.27
CA GLU A 26 5.03 0.93 13.27
C GLU A 26 4.73 1.24 14.73
N VAL A 27 5.13 2.42 15.19
CA VAL A 27 5.13 2.76 16.62
C VAL A 27 4.29 3.99 16.88
N THR A 28 3.41 3.89 17.87
CA THR A 28 2.76 5.03 18.55
C THR A 28 3.27 5.05 19.98
N ASP A 29 3.93 6.14 20.39
CA ASP A 29 4.44 6.33 21.74
C ASP A 29 4.16 7.77 22.18
N ASP A 30 3.20 7.93 23.08
CA ASP A 30 2.74 9.23 23.62
C ASP A 30 3.85 9.97 24.41
N ASN A 31 4.88 9.27 24.85
CA ASN A 31 6.01 9.83 25.58
C ASN A 31 7.20 10.18 24.67
N ALA A 32 7.17 9.76 23.40
CA ALA A 32 8.23 10.06 22.48
C ALA A 32 8.13 11.50 21.95
N LYS A 33 9.27 12.09 21.61
CA LYS A 33 9.31 13.42 20.98
C LYS A 33 8.50 13.50 19.67
N LYS A 34 8.43 12.39 18.94
CA LYS A 34 7.61 12.15 17.77
C LYS A 34 6.71 10.98 18.09
N GLN A 35 5.41 11.23 18.25
CA GLN A 35 4.46 10.24 18.73
C GLN A 35 4.32 9.03 17.80
N ASN A 36 4.26 9.27 16.49
CA ASN A 36 4.08 8.22 15.48
C ASN A 36 5.34 8.14 14.61
N PHE A 37 5.97 6.97 14.54
CA PHE A 37 7.20 6.78 13.77
C PHE A 37 7.42 5.32 13.37
N PHE A 38 8.24 5.12 12.33
CA PHE A 38 8.79 3.81 11.98
C PHE A 38 10.09 3.56 12.72
N SER A 39 10.31 2.33 13.15
CA SER A 39 11.54 1.93 13.84
C SER A 39 12.14 0.65 13.25
N PRO A 40 13.29 0.72 12.55
CA PRO A 40 13.99 1.93 12.14
C PRO A 40 13.22 2.72 11.05
N ASP A 41 13.42 4.04 10.99
CA ASP A 41 12.87 4.92 9.94
C ASP A 41 13.73 4.93 8.67
N LYS A 42 14.95 4.42 8.77
CA LYS A 42 15.87 4.21 7.64
C LYS A 42 16.52 2.84 7.71
N LEU A 43 16.37 2.07 6.63
CA LEU A 43 16.94 0.72 6.52
C LEU A 43 17.65 0.56 5.16
N THR A 44 18.79 -0.14 5.17
CA THR A 44 19.48 -0.56 3.94
C THR A 44 19.53 -2.07 3.88
N ILE A 45 19.09 -2.64 2.77
CA ILE A 45 19.00 -4.07 2.50
C ILE A 45 19.61 -4.42 1.14
N GLN A 46 19.71 -5.72 0.83
CA GLN A 46 20.15 -6.19 -0.49
C GLN A 46 18.95 -6.60 -1.35
N PRO A 47 19.08 -6.57 -2.69
CA PRO A 47 18.06 -7.12 -3.58
C PRO A 47 17.77 -8.59 -3.24
N GLY A 48 16.51 -8.94 -3.10
CA GLY A 48 16.03 -10.26 -2.67
C GLY A 48 15.74 -10.36 -1.17
N ASP A 49 16.13 -9.37 -0.36
CA ASP A 49 15.77 -9.33 1.05
C ASP A 49 14.28 -9.00 1.25
N THR A 50 13.77 -9.41 2.40
CA THR A 50 12.36 -9.25 2.78
C THR A 50 12.25 -8.30 3.98
N VAL A 51 11.28 -7.37 3.92
CA VAL A 51 10.96 -6.48 5.04
C VAL A 51 9.54 -6.75 5.50
N THR A 52 9.40 -6.99 6.80
CA THR A 52 8.12 -7.08 7.50
C THR A 52 7.87 -5.77 8.25
N PHE A 53 6.77 -5.10 7.93
CA PHE A 53 6.24 -3.99 8.72
C PHE A 53 5.29 -4.57 9.76
N GLU A 54 5.50 -4.24 11.02
CA GLU A 54 4.76 -4.82 12.14
C GLU A 54 4.22 -3.72 13.05
N ASN A 55 2.91 -3.72 13.28
CA ASN A 55 2.27 -2.82 14.23
C ASN A 55 2.69 -3.19 15.67
N ALA A 56 3.35 -2.28 16.35
CA ALA A 56 3.90 -2.51 17.69
C ALA A 56 2.86 -2.31 18.81
N GLN A 57 1.78 -1.57 18.56
CA GLN A 57 0.73 -1.23 19.53
C GLN A 57 -0.68 -1.41 18.96
N GLU A 58 -1.69 -1.22 19.77
CA GLU A 58 -3.11 -1.15 19.40
C GLU A 58 -3.45 0.25 18.83
N ALA A 59 -2.82 0.62 17.72
CA ALA A 59 -3.03 1.90 17.05
C ALA A 59 -3.12 1.69 15.54
N PRO A 60 -3.95 2.45 14.80
CA PRO A 60 -4.10 2.27 13.36
C PRO A 60 -2.86 2.78 12.61
N HIS A 61 -2.27 1.91 11.80
CA HIS A 61 -1.17 2.23 10.92
C HIS A 61 -1.41 1.66 9.52
N GLU A 62 -0.79 2.27 8.52
CA GLU A 62 -0.77 1.76 7.14
C GLU A 62 0.54 2.20 6.48
N VAL A 63 1.20 1.27 5.83
CA VAL A 63 2.43 1.56 5.08
C VAL A 63 2.08 1.82 3.62
N MET A 64 2.45 2.99 3.13
CA MET A 64 2.23 3.36 1.75
C MET A 64 3.53 3.90 1.14
N PHE A 65 3.97 3.30 0.02
CA PHE A 65 5.18 3.73 -0.66
C PHE A 65 4.88 4.89 -1.62
N ILE A 66 5.43 6.06 -1.31
CA ILE A 66 5.20 7.32 -2.03
C ILE A 66 6.27 7.65 -3.07
N SER A 67 7.40 6.94 -3.03
CA SER A 67 8.45 7.04 -4.05
C SER A 67 9.20 5.72 -4.13
N GLN A 68 9.46 5.26 -5.36
CA GLN A 68 10.14 3.99 -5.61
C GLN A 68 10.92 4.05 -6.94
N PRO A 69 11.82 3.09 -7.21
CA PRO A 69 12.49 2.96 -8.50
C PRO A 69 11.50 2.86 -9.65
N LYS A 70 11.85 3.43 -10.81
CA LYS A 70 10.96 3.49 -11.97
C LYS A 70 10.55 2.11 -12.52
N GLN A 71 11.38 1.10 -12.26
CA GLN A 71 11.16 -0.29 -12.67
C GLN A 71 10.09 -1.02 -11.85
N VAL A 72 9.71 -0.48 -10.69
CA VAL A 72 8.62 -1.01 -9.87
C VAL A 72 7.34 -0.35 -10.30
N ASP A 73 6.49 -1.07 -11.03
CA ASP A 73 5.25 -0.50 -11.60
C ASP A 73 4.05 -0.61 -10.66
N GLU A 74 4.06 -1.57 -9.76
CA GLU A 74 3.01 -1.76 -8.76
C GLU A 74 3.09 -0.71 -7.63
N MET A 75 1.95 -0.39 -7.04
CA MET A 75 1.89 0.38 -5.79
C MET A 75 2.11 -0.59 -4.63
N ILE A 76 3.14 -0.33 -3.82
CA ILE A 76 3.41 -1.11 -2.62
C ILE A 76 2.69 -0.42 -1.46
N MET A 77 1.72 -1.12 -0.86
CA MET A 77 0.89 -0.62 0.23
C MET A 77 0.42 -1.78 1.11
N SER A 78 0.37 -1.57 2.43
CA SER A 78 -0.20 -2.55 3.37
C SER A 78 -1.73 -2.41 3.45
N PRO A 79 -2.44 -3.44 3.94
CA PRO A 79 -3.73 -3.23 4.59
C PRO A 79 -3.57 -2.32 5.81
N MET A 80 -4.69 -1.77 6.31
CA MET A 80 -4.70 -1.09 7.61
C MET A 80 -4.33 -2.08 8.71
N HIS A 81 -3.30 -1.78 9.48
CA HIS A 81 -2.91 -2.51 10.69
C HIS A 81 -3.64 -1.88 11.88
N GLU A 82 -4.64 -2.57 12.41
CA GLU A 82 -5.47 -2.05 13.52
C GLU A 82 -5.01 -2.58 14.88
N LYS A 83 -4.32 -3.72 14.88
CA LYS A 83 -3.96 -4.44 16.11
C LYS A 83 -2.46 -4.62 16.24
N LYS A 84 -2.01 -4.68 17.48
CA LYS A 84 -0.64 -5.09 17.77
C LYS A 84 -0.33 -6.45 17.16
N GLY A 85 0.78 -6.50 16.41
CA GLY A 85 1.25 -7.71 15.73
C GLY A 85 0.70 -7.90 14.32
N ASP A 86 -0.20 -7.02 13.83
CA ASP A 86 -0.55 -7.00 12.40
C ASP A 86 0.69 -6.76 11.55
N LYS A 87 0.79 -7.44 10.41
CA LYS A 87 2.01 -7.47 9.60
C LYS A 87 1.71 -7.34 8.12
N PHE A 88 2.60 -6.61 7.46
CA PHE A 88 2.73 -6.59 6.01
C PHE A 88 4.16 -6.96 5.64
N THR A 89 4.33 -7.90 4.73
CA THR A 89 5.65 -8.40 4.31
C THR A 89 5.82 -8.23 2.81
N TYR A 90 6.98 -7.68 2.41
CA TYR A 90 7.30 -7.48 1.00
C TYR A 90 8.77 -7.81 0.72
N THR A 91 9.04 -8.52 -0.40
CA THR A 91 10.38 -8.86 -0.86
C THR A 91 10.85 -7.85 -1.91
N PHE A 92 11.95 -7.15 -1.64
CA PHE A 92 12.47 -6.07 -2.48
C PHE A 92 13.54 -6.61 -3.44
N THR A 93 13.21 -6.76 -4.71
CA THR A 93 14.13 -7.30 -5.73
C THR A 93 14.77 -6.21 -6.59
N VAL A 94 14.14 -5.03 -6.71
CA VAL A 94 14.63 -3.94 -7.54
C VAL A 94 15.50 -2.99 -6.71
N PRO A 95 16.79 -2.80 -7.08
CA PRO A 95 17.67 -1.87 -6.38
C PRO A 95 17.19 -0.43 -6.47
N GLY A 96 17.45 0.35 -5.42
CA GLY A 96 17.22 1.77 -5.40
C GLY A 96 16.64 2.29 -4.08
N THR A 97 16.16 3.53 -4.11
CA THR A 97 15.61 4.22 -2.95
C THR A 97 14.08 4.20 -2.99
N TYR A 98 13.50 3.75 -1.91
CA TYR A 98 12.06 3.73 -1.66
C TYR A 98 11.75 4.67 -0.49
N LYS A 99 10.72 5.48 -0.63
CA LYS A 99 10.18 6.30 0.47
C LYS A 99 8.76 5.87 0.77
N PHE A 100 8.44 5.75 2.03
CA PHE A 100 7.12 5.36 2.49
C PHE A 100 6.67 6.26 3.65
N HIS A 101 5.37 6.32 3.87
CA HIS A 101 4.76 6.99 5.01
C HIS A 101 3.65 6.12 5.61
N CYS A 102 3.22 6.48 6.80
CA CYS A 102 1.98 5.97 7.36
C CYS A 102 0.84 6.89 6.90
N HIS A 103 -0.12 6.35 6.13
CA HIS A 103 -1.18 7.17 5.56
C HIS A 103 -2.01 7.93 6.62
N PRO A 104 -2.51 7.30 7.71
CA PRO A 104 -3.23 8.03 8.77
C PRO A 104 -2.39 9.10 9.48
N HIS A 105 -1.06 8.98 9.48
CA HIS A 105 -0.14 9.85 10.22
C HIS A 105 0.78 10.66 9.31
N GLU A 106 0.42 10.82 8.03
CA GLU A 106 1.19 11.61 7.05
C GLU A 106 1.39 13.05 7.53
N ALA A 107 0.31 13.71 7.97
CA ALA A 107 0.36 15.07 8.50
C ALA A 107 1.24 15.23 9.74
N LEU A 108 1.49 14.13 10.48
CA LEU A 108 2.39 14.07 11.63
C LEU A 108 3.83 13.72 11.24
N GLY A 109 4.09 13.54 9.94
CA GLY A 109 5.40 13.26 9.38
C GLY A 109 5.90 11.84 9.70
N MET A 110 5.02 10.84 9.86
CA MET A 110 5.43 9.45 10.01
C MET A 110 5.91 8.88 8.68
N GLU A 111 7.21 9.00 8.44
CA GLU A 111 7.86 8.65 7.18
C GLU A 111 9.06 7.74 7.40
N GLY A 112 9.43 6.97 6.37
CA GLY A 112 10.62 6.15 6.35
C GLY A 112 11.29 6.08 4.98
N THR A 113 12.53 5.57 4.98
CA THR A 113 13.32 5.35 3.76
C THR A 113 13.93 3.96 3.78
N LEU A 114 13.71 3.21 2.71
CA LEU A 114 14.35 1.94 2.45
C LEU A 114 15.31 2.09 1.27
N ILE A 115 16.54 1.61 1.43
CA ILE A 115 17.55 1.55 0.38
C ILE A 115 17.80 0.08 0.07
N VAL A 116 17.59 -0.32 -1.18
CA VAL A 116 17.83 -1.68 -1.66
C VAL A 116 19.09 -1.66 -2.52
N GLY A 117 20.15 -2.33 -2.06
CA GLY A 117 21.47 -2.27 -2.68
C GLY A 117 22.03 -0.85 -2.70
N GLU A 118 22.27 -0.31 -3.89
CA GLU A 118 22.76 1.06 -4.05
C GLU A 118 21.63 2.09 -4.04
N PRO A 119 21.82 3.28 -3.44
CA PRO A 119 20.85 4.35 -3.49
C PRO A 119 20.58 4.80 -4.94
N SER A 120 19.34 5.11 -5.26
CA SER A 120 18.98 5.67 -6.57
C SER A 120 19.65 7.02 -6.80
N LYS A 121 20.14 7.24 -8.03
CA LYS A 121 20.61 8.54 -8.48
C LYS A 121 19.44 9.50 -8.72
N PRO A 122 19.70 10.82 -8.74
CA PRO A 122 18.65 11.80 -9.05
C PRO A 122 17.94 11.46 -10.39
N GLY A 123 16.61 11.41 -10.34
CA GLY A 123 15.77 11.09 -11.50
C GLY A 123 15.52 9.60 -11.78
N GLU A 124 16.11 8.68 -11.02
CA GLU A 124 15.86 7.23 -11.13
C GLU A 124 14.65 6.74 -10.33
N THR A 125 14.18 7.53 -9.37
CA THR A 125 12.93 7.25 -8.64
C THR A 125 11.75 7.95 -9.30
N LYS A 126 10.57 7.36 -9.15
CA LYS A 126 9.28 8.02 -9.45
C LYS A 126 8.52 8.24 -8.15
N LYS A 127 7.86 9.38 -8.05
CA LYS A 127 6.85 9.60 -7.02
C LYS A 127 5.60 8.82 -7.42
N MET A 128 5.05 8.11 -6.47
CA MET A 128 3.74 7.49 -6.62
C MET A 128 2.72 8.57 -6.32
N ASP A 129 2.03 9.01 -7.39
CA ASP A 129 0.95 9.98 -7.26
C ASP A 129 -0.35 9.19 -7.34
N HIS A 130 -1.02 9.06 -6.20
CA HIS A 130 -2.27 8.32 -6.07
C HIS A 130 -3.33 8.83 -7.07
N HIS A 131 -3.28 10.11 -7.41
CA HIS A 131 -4.20 10.72 -8.38
C HIS A 131 -3.82 10.44 -9.85
N LYS A 132 -2.52 10.21 -10.15
CA LYS A 132 -2.06 9.92 -11.52
C LYS A 132 -2.13 8.45 -11.90
N LEU A 133 -2.07 7.53 -10.93
CA LEU A 133 -2.25 6.11 -11.24
C LEU A 133 -3.68 5.82 -11.72
N ALA A 134 -4.67 6.51 -11.18
CA ALA A 134 -6.04 6.45 -11.67
C ALA A 134 -6.11 6.80 -13.17
N LYS A 135 -5.36 7.82 -13.62
CA LYS A 135 -5.39 8.29 -15.01
C LYS A 135 -4.63 7.41 -15.99
N LYS A 136 -3.54 6.73 -15.59
CA LYS A 136 -2.75 5.87 -16.48
C LYS A 136 -3.44 4.54 -16.80
N LEU A 137 -4.42 4.12 -15.98
CA LEU A 137 -5.25 2.95 -16.24
C LEU A 137 -6.39 3.24 -17.21
N GLU A 138 -6.66 4.53 -17.53
CA GLU A 138 -7.68 4.95 -18.49
C GLU A 138 -7.20 4.91 -19.95
N ASP A 139 -5.88 4.95 -20.20
CA ASP A 139 -5.29 5.02 -21.57
C ASP A 139 -5.03 3.64 -22.21
N GLY A 140 -5.40 2.54 -21.55
CA GLY A 140 -5.23 1.17 -22.03
C GLY A 140 -6.55 0.41 -22.19
N GLU A 141 -7.15 0.57 -23.37
CA GLU A 141 -8.16 -0.30 -24.02
C GLU A 141 -9.53 -0.46 -23.39
N SER A 142 -10.43 0.29 -23.98
CA SER A 142 -11.87 0.05 -24.25
C SER A 142 -12.59 -1.05 -23.45
N ALA A 143 -13.34 -0.61 -22.45
CA ALA A 143 -14.73 -1.02 -22.24
C ALA A 143 -15.43 0.03 -21.39
N THR A 144 -16.25 0.82 -22.05
CA THR A 144 -17.37 1.65 -21.56
C THR A 144 -17.51 1.76 -20.04
N SER A 145 -17.03 2.88 -19.44
CA SER A 145 -17.70 3.52 -18.33
C SER A 145 -17.10 4.91 -18.07
N ALA A 146 -17.95 5.90 -18.03
CA ALA A 146 -17.67 7.33 -17.93
C ALA A 146 -16.77 7.71 -16.76
N SER A 147 -15.78 8.59 -17.04
CA SER A 147 -15.05 9.38 -16.04
C SER A 147 -16.05 10.26 -15.25
N PRO A 148 -16.07 10.26 -13.93
CA PRO A 148 -16.84 11.26 -13.20
C PRO A 148 -16.01 12.53 -13.06
N ALA A 149 -16.53 13.60 -13.65
CA ALA A 149 -16.22 14.98 -13.29
C ALA A 149 -16.44 15.17 -11.78
N ALA A 150 -15.74 16.14 -11.19
CA ALA A 150 -15.86 16.49 -9.78
C ALA A 150 -17.31 16.43 -9.26
N GLY A 151 -17.56 15.47 -8.35
CA GLY A 151 -18.89 15.21 -7.77
C GLY A 151 -19.53 13.87 -8.13
N GLY A 152 -18.88 13.02 -8.91
CA GLY A 152 -19.42 11.73 -9.34
C GLY A 152 -19.28 10.61 -8.31
N SER A 153 -20.31 9.77 -8.20
CA SER A 153 -20.28 8.55 -7.40
C SER A 153 -19.52 7.44 -8.12
N ILE A 154 -18.76 6.65 -7.36
CA ILE A 154 -17.88 5.58 -7.84
C ILE A 154 -18.49 4.24 -7.47
N ALA A 155 -18.81 3.42 -8.47
CA ALA A 155 -19.30 2.06 -8.24
C ALA A 155 -18.14 1.10 -7.92
N ALA A 156 -18.37 0.23 -6.94
CA ALA A 156 -17.42 -0.77 -6.51
C ALA A 156 -18.13 -2.05 -6.06
N THR A 157 -17.36 -3.14 -5.96
CA THR A 157 -17.82 -4.46 -5.47
C THR A 157 -16.96 -4.94 -4.33
N GLY A 158 -17.47 -5.88 -3.55
CA GLY A 158 -16.72 -6.48 -2.46
C GLY A 158 -17.56 -7.43 -1.60
N HIS A 159 -16.99 -7.81 -0.47
CA HIS A 159 -17.64 -8.66 0.52
C HIS A 159 -17.73 -7.96 1.86
N VAL A 160 -18.87 -8.13 2.53
CA VAL A 160 -19.08 -7.58 3.87
C VAL A 160 -18.28 -8.38 4.89
N VAL A 161 -17.43 -7.69 5.66
CA VAL A 161 -16.66 -8.27 6.76
C VAL A 161 -17.37 -8.06 8.09
N SER A 162 -17.94 -6.88 8.33
CA SER A 162 -18.78 -6.59 9.49
C SER A 162 -19.68 -5.37 9.21
N VAL A 163 -20.77 -5.27 9.95
CA VAL A 163 -21.72 -4.14 9.88
C VAL A 163 -21.98 -3.63 11.30
N ASP A 164 -21.82 -2.33 11.51
CA ASP A 164 -22.25 -1.61 12.71
C ASP A 164 -23.34 -0.61 12.29
N ALA A 165 -24.58 -1.07 12.32
CA ALA A 165 -25.72 -0.29 11.86
C ALA A 165 -25.98 0.93 12.75
N ASP A 166 -25.67 0.85 14.05
CA ASP A 166 -25.87 1.94 15.02
C ASP A 166 -24.91 3.10 14.76
N LYS A 167 -23.71 2.81 14.30
CA LYS A 167 -22.70 3.82 13.95
C LYS A 167 -22.69 4.17 12.45
N HIS A 168 -23.56 3.56 11.64
CA HIS A 168 -23.55 3.69 10.17
C HIS A 168 -22.18 3.36 9.55
N VAL A 169 -21.48 2.35 10.09
CA VAL A 169 -20.17 1.91 9.61
C VAL A 169 -20.25 0.48 9.09
N ILE A 170 -19.67 0.25 7.93
CA ILE A 170 -19.53 -1.09 7.36
C ILE A 170 -18.08 -1.35 6.99
N LYS A 171 -17.58 -2.51 7.38
CA LYS A 171 -16.26 -3.00 6.99
C LYS A 171 -16.42 -3.89 5.76
N LEU A 172 -15.78 -3.50 4.67
CA LEU A 172 -15.82 -4.21 3.39
C LEU A 172 -14.43 -4.67 2.98
N LYS A 173 -14.33 -5.92 2.53
CA LYS A 173 -13.23 -6.36 1.67
C LYS A 173 -13.66 -6.05 0.24
N HIS A 174 -13.27 -4.90 -0.26
CA HIS A 174 -13.62 -4.50 -1.62
C HIS A 174 -12.65 -5.05 -2.65
N ASP A 175 -13.14 -5.27 -3.85
CA ASP A 175 -12.33 -5.56 -5.02
C ASP A 175 -11.55 -4.32 -5.45
N GLN A 176 -10.62 -4.48 -6.39
CA GLN A 176 -9.88 -3.35 -6.93
C GLN A 176 -10.84 -2.26 -7.44
N ILE A 177 -10.74 -1.05 -6.88
CA ILE A 177 -11.51 0.13 -7.33
C ILE A 177 -10.61 0.95 -8.25
N LYS A 178 -10.65 0.64 -9.55
CA LYS A 178 -9.77 1.26 -10.55
C LYS A 178 -9.90 2.78 -10.59
N ALA A 179 -11.11 3.31 -10.41
CA ALA A 179 -11.38 4.76 -10.41
C ALA A 179 -10.65 5.52 -9.29
N LEU A 180 -10.28 4.84 -8.20
CA LEU A 180 -9.54 5.39 -7.07
C LEU A 180 -8.08 4.91 -7.02
N GLY A 181 -7.68 4.02 -7.91
CA GLY A 181 -6.38 3.36 -7.83
C GLY A 181 -6.24 2.42 -6.62
N TRP A 182 -7.35 2.06 -5.98
CA TRP A 182 -7.34 1.22 -4.79
C TRP A 182 -7.24 -0.26 -5.16
N PRO A 183 -6.25 -1.00 -4.64
CA PRO A 183 -6.19 -2.46 -4.80
C PRO A 183 -7.30 -3.15 -4.01
N THR A 184 -7.44 -4.45 -4.14
CA THR A 184 -8.31 -5.25 -3.26
C THR A 184 -7.82 -5.13 -1.83
N MET A 185 -8.65 -4.58 -0.94
CA MET A 185 -8.29 -4.36 0.46
C MET A 185 -9.52 -4.40 1.37
N THR A 186 -9.28 -4.43 2.68
CA THR A 186 -10.35 -4.40 3.68
C THR A 186 -10.28 -3.08 4.44
N MET A 187 -11.35 -2.30 4.41
CA MET A 187 -11.43 -1.02 5.11
C MET A 187 -12.84 -0.72 5.63
N ASN A 188 -12.91 0.23 6.56
CA ASN A 188 -14.17 0.73 7.08
C ASN A 188 -14.68 1.87 6.20
N PHE A 189 -15.99 1.87 5.95
CA PHE A 189 -16.68 2.94 5.29
C PHE A 189 -17.82 3.45 6.17
N THR A 190 -17.96 4.76 6.26
CA THR A 190 -19.18 5.37 6.79
C THR A 190 -20.24 5.34 5.68
N ALA A 191 -21.46 4.99 6.01
CA ALA A 191 -22.59 5.05 5.10
C ALA A 191 -23.38 6.35 5.31
N ASP A 192 -23.87 6.94 4.22
CA ASP A 192 -24.80 8.07 4.31
C ASP A 192 -26.06 7.65 5.08
N SER A 193 -26.69 8.58 5.78
CA SER A 193 -27.85 8.33 6.65
C SER A 193 -29.08 7.73 5.92
N GLY A 194 -29.10 7.80 4.60
CA GLY A 194 -30.14 7.19 3.76
C GLY A 194 -29.83 5.76 3.31
N VAL A 195 -28.67 5.20 3.67
CA VAL A 195 -28.27 3.85 3.25
C VAL A 195 -28.71 2.84 4.30
N ASP A 196 -29.54 1.90 3.89
CA ASP A 196 -30.01 0.80 4.75
C ASP A 196 -28.95 -0.30 4.84
N LEU A 197 -28.19 -0.30 5.94
CA LEU A 197 -27.18 -1.32 6.24
C LEU A 197 -27.80 -2.60 6.81
N SER A 198 -29.07 -2.62 7.20
CA SER A 198 -29.74 -3.81 7.73
C SER A 198 -30.03 -4.87 6.65
N SER A 199 -30.00 -4.45 5.38
CA SER A 199 -30.21 -5.30 4.22
C SER A 199 -29.01 -6.21 3.89
N VAL A 200 -27.84 -5.97 4.49
CA VAL A 200 -26.58 -6.70 4.24
C VAL A 200 -26.02 -7.30 5.52
N LYS A 201 -25.34 -8.43 5.39
CA LYS A 201 -24.78 -9.19 6.51
C LYS A 201 -23.34 -9.60 6.21
N GLU A 202 -22.59 -9.95 7.26
CA GLU A 202 -21.26 -10.53 7.15
C GLU A 202 -21.23 -11.70 6.17
N GLY A 203 -20.25 -11.71 5.28
CA GLY A 203 -20.06 -12.68 4.21
C GLY A 203 -20.81 -12.37 2.91
N ASP A 204 -21.75 -11.41 2.91
CA ASP A 204 -22.49 -11.09 1.69
C ASP A 204 -21.58 -10.44 0.63
N ALA A 205 -21.74 -10.88 -0.62
CA ALA A 205 -21.21 -10.17 -1.78
C ALA A 205 -22.09 -8.97 -2.08
N VAL A 206 -21.48 -7.78 -2.24
CA VAL A 206 -22.20 -6.53 -2.42
C VAL A 206 -21.64 -5.68 -3.55
N SER A 207 -22.52 -4.93 -4.19
CA SER A 207 -22.18 -3.79 -5.01
C SER A 207 -22.49 -2.52 -4.23
N PHE A 208 -21.58 -1.56 -4.21
CA PHE A 208 -21.76 -0.32 -3.45
C PHE A 208 -21.27 0.89 -4.25
N THR A 209 -21.69 2.06 -3.83
CA THR A 209 -21.38 3.33 -4.48
C THR A 209 -20.69 4.23 -3.47
N LEU A 210 -19.51 4.72 -3.80
CA LEU A 210 -18.74 5.68 -3.02
C LEU A 210 -19.03 7.10 -3.52
N LYS A 211 -19.20 8.01 -2.58
CA LYS A 211 -19.32 9.45 -2.80
C LYS A 211 -18.17 10.16 -2.11
N PRO A 212 -17.39 10.99 -2.81
CA PRO A 212 -16.31 11.75 -2.18
C PRO A 212 -16.90 12.80 -1.21
N GLN A 213 -16.34 12.88 -0.01
CA GLN A 213 -16.66 13.88 1.01
C GLN A 213 -15.55 14.89 1.20
N GLY A 214 -14.33 14.60 0.72
CA GLY A 214 -13.13 15.42 0.78
C GLY A 214 -12.05 14.89 -0.14
N LYS A 215 -10.82 15.27 0.14
CA LYS A 215 -9.67 14.93 -0.73
C LYS A 215 -9.40 13.43 -0.79
N ASP A 216 -9.59 12.72 0.34
CA ASP A 216 -9.33 11.27 0.47
C ASP A 216 -10.40 10.58 1.35
N ASP A 217 -11.56 11.21 1.54
CA ASP A 217 -12.66 10.70 2.36
C ASP A 217 -13.86 10.33 1.48
N TYR A 218 -14.36 9.11 1.67
CA TYR A 218 -15.46 8.55 0.88
C TYR A 218 -16.51 7.93 1.78
N THR A 219 -17.78 8.26 1.52
CA THR A 219 -18.92 7.62 2.16
C THR A 219 -19.65 6.70 1.18
N ILE A 220 -20.28 5.65 1.70
CA ILE A 220 -21.17 4.81 0.92
C ILE A 220 -22.51 5.53 0.77
N SER A 221 -22.85 5.88 -0.46
CA SER A 221 -24.14 6.50 -0.82
C SER A 221 -25.19 5.50 -1.29
N GLY A 222 -24.82 4.23 -1.46
CA GLY A 222 -25.70 3.14 -1.80
C GLY A 222 -25.01 1.80 -1.69
N ILE A 223 -25.72 0.77 -1.23
CA ILE A 223 -25.24 -0.61 -1.14
C ILE A 223 -26.34 -1.57 -1.52
N LYS A 224 -26.01 -2.64 -2.23
CA LYS A 224 -26.92 -3.68 -2.67
C LYS A 224 -26.22 -5.03 -2.58
N LYS A 225 -26.92 -6.00 -2.04
CA LYS A 225 -26.50 -7.42 -2.10
C LYS A 225 -26.64 -7.93 -3.53
N ASN A 226 -25.63 -8.67 -3.99
CA ASN A 226 -25.56 -9.32 -5.31
C ASN A 226 -26.24 -10.69 -5.29
#